data_16de0ed13159d41c9c9bbb42e20a531e
#
_entry.id   16de0ed13159d41c9c9bbb42e20a531e
#
_cell.length_a   1.000
_cell.length_b   1.000
_cell.length_c   1.000
_cell.angle_alpha   90.00
_cell.angle_beta   90.00
_cell.angle_gamma   90.00
#
_symmetry.space_group_name_H-M   'P 1'
#
loop_
_entity.id
_entity.type
_entity.pdbx_description
1 polymer ?
#
loop_
_entity_poly.entity_id
_entity_poly.type
_entity_poly.pdbx_seq_one_letter_code
_entity_poly.pdbx_strand_id
1 'polypeptide(L)'
;MKRAIDILGGLAGLVLLSPLLLGVGLAVRLDSPGPALHWSRRVGRRNRLFQMPKFRTMRIGTPDVATHLLSEPDRWITPLGRFLRRTSLDELPQLWSVVKGDMSLVGPRPALFNQDDLVALRTAVGVDALRPGLTGWAQINGRDELPIPDKVKLDREYLERMSLGFDLRIIVGTVRAAFSGRGVSH
;
A
#
# COMPACT_ATOMS: atom_id res chain seq x y z
N MET A 1 14.89 -6.68 15.83
CA MET A 1 14.30 -5.40 16.31
C MET A 1 13.21 -4.88 15.36
N LYS A 2 13.45 -4.64 14.06
CA LYS A 2 12.44 -4.12 13.11
C LYS A 2 11.11 -4.90 13.15
N ARG A 3 11.13 -6.24 13.11
CA ARG A 3 9.91 -7.05 13.13
C ARG A 3 9.05 -6.88 14.39
N ALA A 4 9.66 -6.72 15.55
CA ALA A 4 8.93 -6.44 16.80
C ALA A 4 8.21 -5.09 16.72
N ILE A 5 8.89 -4.05 16.17
CA ILE A 5 8.30 -2.73 15.96
C ILE A 5 7.14 -2.80 14.94
N ASP A 6 7.29 -3.56 13.85
CA ASP A 6 6.23 -3.78 12.88
C ASP A 6 4.98 -4.41 13.54
N ILE A 7 5.16 -5.45 14.36
CA ILE A 7 4.05 -6.12 15.03
C ILE A 7 3.39 -5.19 16.04
N LEU A 8 4.17 -4.56 16.93
CA LEU A 8 3.64 -3.66 17.95
C LEU A 8 2.93 -2.45 17.33
N GLY A 9 3.56 -1.82 16.34
CA GLY A 9 2.96 -0.69 15.62
C GLY A 9 1.71 -1.08 14.81
N GLY A 10 1.74 -2.25 14.16
CA GLY A 10 0.59 -2.78 13.44
C GLY A 10 -0.59 -3.12 14.37
N LEU A 11 -0.33 -3.76 15.52
CA LEU A 11 -1.36 -4.04 16.52
C LEU A 11 -1.92 -2.77 17.15
N ALA A 12 -1.03 -1.84 17.56
CA ALA A 12 -1.46 -0.56 18.11
C ALA A 12 -2.31 0.21 17.09
N GLY A 13 -1.89 0.25 15.81
CA GLY A 13 -2.68 0.86 14.73
C GLY A 13 -4.04 0.21 14.56
N LEU A 14 -4.13 -1.13 14.53
CA LEU A 14 -5.41 -1.84 14.42
C LEU A 14 -6.35 -1.55 15.59
N VAL A 15 -5.83 -1.52 16.82
CA VAL A 15 -6.64 -1.25 18.03
C VAL A 15 -7.10 0.21 18.04
N LEU A 16 -6.20 1.15 17.86
CA LEU A 16 -6.51 2.59 17.92
C LEU A 16 -7.45 3.03 16.77
N LEU A 17 -7.28 2.46 15.59
CA LEU A 17 -8.09 2.78 14.42
C LEU A 17 -9.32 1.87 14.26
N SER A 18 -9.57 0.93 15.19
CA SER A 18 -10.70 -0.01 15.08
C SER A 18 -12.05 0.66 14.93
N PRO A 19 -12.42 1.76 15.64
CA PRO A 19 -13.71 2.44 15.41
C PRO A 19 -13.80 3.01 13.99
N LEU A 20 -12.70 3.59 13.48
CA LEU A 20 -12.62 4.12 12.12
C LEU A 20 -12.75 3.00 11.08
N LEU A 21 -12.03 1.89 11.27
CA LEU A 21 -12.07 0.72 10.38
C LEU A 21 -13.49 0.15 10.28
N LEU A 22 -14.20 0.03 11.41
CA LEU A 22 -15.60 -0.43 11.44
C LEU A 22 -16.53 0.55 10.73
N GLY A 23 -16.40 1.86 11.01
CA GLY A 23 -17.20 2.92 10.39
C GLY A 23 -16.99 2.96 8.87
N VAL A 24 -15.74 2.92 8.39
CA VAL A 24 -15.44 2.87 6.95
C VAL A 24 -15.95 1.58 6.31
N GLY A 25 -15.78 0.43 6.98
CA GLY A 25 -16.28 -0.86 6.49
C GLY A 25 -17.80 -0.85 6.30
N LEU A 26 -18.55 -0.27 7.25
CA LEU A 26 -19.99 -0.10 7.14
C LEU A 26 -20.36 0.87 6.00
N ALA A 27 -19.70 2.02 5.93
CA ALA A 27 -19.92 3.01 4.86
C ALA A 27 -19.70 2.41 3.46
N VAL A 28 -18.64 1.61 3.26
CA VAL A 28 -18.37 0.92 1.98
C VAL A 28 -19.50 -0.06 1.61
N ARG A 29 -20.07 -0.76 2.58
CA ARG A 29 -21.22 -1.65 2.33
C ARG A 29 -22.51 -0.93 1.98
N LEU A 30 -22.68 0.26 2.52
CA LEU A 30 -23.84 1.12 2.22
C LEU A 30 -23.70 1.84 0.88
N ASP A 31 -22.45 2.21 0.49
CA ASP A 31 -22.15 2.92 -0.76
C ASP A 31 -22.37 2.04 -2.01
N SER A 32 -22.08 0.75 -1.93
CA SER A 32 -22.29 -0.18 -3.04
C SER A 32 -22.46 -1.64 -2.57
N PRO A 33 -23.29 -2.47 -3.26
CA PRO A 33 -23.49 -3.87 -2.91
C PRO A 33 -22.17 -4.65 -2.88
N GLY A 34 -22.01 -5.55 -1.89
CA GLY A 34 -20.89 -6.50 -1.80
C GLY A 34 -20.03 -6.38 -0.53
N PRO A 35 -18.87 -7.08 -0.47
CA PRO A 35 -18.02 -7.09 0.72
C PRO A 35 -17.34 -5.75 0.94
N ALA A 36 -17.05 -5.39 2.21
CA ALA A 36 -16.36 -4.16 2.56
C ALA A 36 -14.89 -4.19 2.13
N LEU A 37 -14.25 -5.37 2.14
CA LEU A 37 -12.86 -5.57 1.79
C LEU A 37 -12.71 -6.14 0.38
N HIS A 38 -11.67 -5.68 -0.31
CA HIS A 38 -11.10 -6.25 -1.52
C HIS A 38 -9.74 -6.84 -1.22
N TRP A 39 -9.46 -8.04 -1.73
CA TRP A 39 -8.21 -8.75 -1.56
C TRP A 39 -7.39 -8.69 -2.85
N SER A 40 -6.37 -7.84 -2.85
CA SER A 40 -5.51 -7.65 -4.02
C SER A 40 -4.32 -8.61 -3.99
N ARG A 41 -4.06 -9.34 -5.08
CA ARG A 41 -2.86 -10.17 -5.21
C ARG A 41 -1.63 -9.30 -5.41
N ARG A 42 -0.65 -9.45 -4.54
CA ARG A 42 0.56 -8.65 -4.52
C ARG A 42 1.81 -9.50 -4.40
N VAL A 43 2.92 -8.96 -4.91
CA VAL A 43 4.24 -9.56 -4.77
C VAL A 43 4.83 -9.14 -3.42
N GLY A 44 5.15 -10.15 -2.61
CA GLY A 44 5.77 -10.02 -1.30
C GLY A 44 7.26 -10.35 -1.31
N ARG A 45 7.80 -10.62 -0.14
CA ARG A 45 9.21 -10.98 0.05
C ARG A 45 9.59 -12.22 -0.76
N ARG A 46 10.75 -12.17 -1.44
CA ARG A 46 11.26 -13.24 -2.32
C ARG A 46 10.26 -13.62 -3.41
N ASN A 47 9.57 -12.62 -3.93
CA ASN A 47 8.58 -12.73 -5.00
C ASN A 47 7.41 -13.69 -4.69
N ARG A 48 7.16 -14.02 -3.42
CA ARG A 48 5.99 -14.82 -3.03
C ARG A 48 4.73 -13.98 -3.08
N LEU A 49 3.70 -14.49 -3.74
CA LEU A 49 2.40 -13.82 -3.79
C LEU A 49 1.69 -13.89 -2.44
N PHE A 50 1.03 -12.80 -2.08
CA PHE A 50 0.16 -12.73 -0.91
C PHE A 50 -1.11 -11.95 -1.21
N GLN A 51 -2.13 -12.12 -0.38
CA GLN A 51 -3.39 -11.38 -0.46
C GLN A 51 -3.35 -10.17 0.46
N MET A 52 -3.49 -8.99 -0.12
CA MET A 52 -3.42 -7.72 0.58
C MET A 52 -4.82 -7.12 0.74
N PRO A 53 -5.34 -6.97 1.98
CA PRO A 53 -6.66 -6.40 2.21
C PRO A 53 -6.64 -4.88 2.01
N LYS A 54 -7.69 -4.38 1.32
CA LYS A 54 -8.01 -2.96 1.22
C LYS A 54 -9.52 -2.78 1.39
N PHE A 55 -9.96 -1.60 1.81
CA PHE A 55 -11.38 -1.28 1.61
C PHE A 55 -11.70 -1.22 0.12
N ARG A 56 -12.85 -1.76 -0.23
CA ARG A 56 -13.31 -1.73 -1.61
C ARG A 56 -13.68 -0.31 -2.01
N THR A 57 -13.03 0.19 -3.06
CA THR A 57 -13.22 1.54 -3.61
C THR A 57 -13.84 1.51 -5.01
N MET A 58 -14.05 0.31 -5.54
CA MET A 58 -14.60 0.09 -6.88
C MET A 58 -15.80 -0.85 -6.84
N ARG A 59 -16.64 -0.77 -7.85
CA ARG A 59 -17.80 -1.65 -8.03
C ARG A 59 -17.38 -3.10 -8.27
N ILE A 60 -18.24 -4.05 -7.92
CA ILE A 60 -18.04 -5.47 -8.27
C ILE A 60 -18.05 -5.60 -9.80
N GLY A 61 -17.19 -6.50 -10.32
CA GLY A 61 -17.01 -6.70 -11.75
C GLY A 61 -15.96 -5.80 -12.39
N THR A 62 -15.31 -4.92 -11.63
CA THR A 62 -14.14 -4.17 -12.13
C THR A 62 -13.03 -5.14 -12.54
N PRO A 63 -12.45 -5.00 -13.75
CA PRO A 63 -11.30 -5.80 -14.17
C PRO A 63 -10.12 -5.72 -13.20
N ASP A 64 -9.44 -6.85 -12.93
CA ASP A 64 -8.28 -6.92 -11.99
C ASP A 64 -7.00 -6.45 -12.69
N VAL A 65 -6.96 -5.17 -13.03
CA VAL A 65 -5.82 -4.48 -13.63
C VAL A 65 -5.48 -3.22 -12.86
N ALA A 66 -4.31 -2.64 -13.11
CA ALA A 66 -3.96 -1.35 -12.52
C ALA A 66 -4.95 -0.26 -12.96
N THR A 67 -5.32 0.65 -12.08
CA THR A 67 -6.37 1.66 -12.33
C THR A 67 -6.12 2.49 -13.58
N HIS A 68 -4.86 2.83 -13.88
CA HIS A 68 -4.49 3.60 -15.09
C HIS A 68 -4.62 2.79 -16.39
N LEU A 69 -4.80 1.48 -16.31
CA LEU A 69 -5.04 0.59 -17.46
C LEU A 69 -6.53 0.33 -17.69
N LEU A 70 -7.40 0.82 -16.81
CA LEU A 70 -8.84 0.70 -17.00
C LEU A 70 -9.33 1.71 -18.06
N SER A 71 -10.14 1.24 -18.98
CA SER A 71 -10.99 2.13 -19.76
C SER A 71 -12.05 2.73 -18.83
N GLU A 72 -12.18 4.07 -18.81
CA GLU A 72 -13.15 4.80 -18.00
C GLU A 72 -13.07 4.49 -16.47
N PRO A 73 -11.93 4.73 -15.81
CA PRO A 73 -11.76 4.37 -14.40
C PRO A 73 -12.82 5.02 -13.49
N ASP A 74 -13.30 6.20 -13.81
CA ASP A 74 -14.34 6.93 -13.05
C ASP A 74 -15.68 6.19 -12.99
N ARG A 75 -16.01 5.37 -13.97
CA ARG A 75 -17.23 4.54 -13.99
C ARG A 75 -17.19 3.45 -12.92
N TRP A 76 -16.01 2.96 -12.62
CA TRP A 76 -15.79 1.87 -11.68
C TRP A 76 -15.59 2.35 -10.24
N ILE A 77 -15.00 3.54 -10.06
CA ILE A 77 -14.71 4.08 -8.73
C ILE A 77 -16.01 4.62 -8.11
N THR A 78 -16.33 4.18 -6.89
CA THR A 78 -17.51 4.70 -6.18
C THR A 78 -17.24 6.10 -5.62
N PRO A 79 -18.28 6.94 -5.35
CA PRO A 79 -18.08 8.26 -4.74
C PRO A 79 -17.31 8.20 -3.43
N LEU A 80 -17.68 7.28 -2.52
CA LEU A 80 -16.92 7.03 -1.29
C LEU A 80 -15.52 6.50 -1.60
N GLY A 81 -15.38 5.61 -2.58
CA GLY A 81 -14.09 5.06 -3.00
C GLY A 81 -13.11 6.13 -3.45
N ARG A 82 -13.56 7.17 -4.14
CA ARG A 82 -12.72 8.33 -4.52
C ARG A 82 -12.21 9.08 -3.29
N PHE A 83 -13.05 9.30 -2.31
CA PHE A 83 -12.64 9.90 -1.04
C PHE A 83 -11.63 9.03 -0.29
N LEU A 84 -11.90 7.73 -0.14
CA LEU A 84 -11.01 6.78 0.55
C LEU A 84 -9.62 6.73 -0.10
N ARG A 85 -9.54 6.69 -1.43
CA ARG A 85 -8.27 6.72 -2.16
C ARG A 85 -7.51 8.02 -1.94
N ARG A 86 -8.18 9.16 -2.05
CA ARG A 86 -7.56 10.48 -1.84
C ARG A 86 -6.97 10.63 -0.43
N THR A 87 -7.61 10.02 0.56
CA THR A 87 -7.16 10.06 1.96
C THR A 87 -6.30 8.86 2.35
N SER A 88 -6.09 7.88 1.46
CA SER A 88 -5.42 6.60 1.72
C SER A 88 -6.06 5.77 2.85
N LEU A 89 -7.30 6.08 3.23
CA LEU A 89 -8.04 5.31 4.24
C LEU A 89 -8.36 3.89 3.76
N ASP A 90 -8.44 3.67 2.44
CA ASP A 90 -8.63 2.35 1.85
C ASP A 90 -7.48 1.38 2.16
N GLU A 91 -6.30 1.89 2.49
CA GLU A 91 -5.11 1.09 2.77
C GLU A 91 -4.96 0.67 4.24
N LEU A 92 -5.77 1.23 5.18
CA LEU A 92 -5.68 0.91 6.60
C LEU A 92 -5.81 -0.59 6.94
N PRO A 93 -6.64 -1.41 6.27
CA PRO A 93 -6.71 -2.85 6.52
C PRO A 93 -5.37 -3.58 6.28
N GLN A 94 -4.43 -3.00 5.53
CA GLN A 94 -3.10 -3.58 5.31
C GLN A 94 -2.27 -3.72 6.61
N LEU A 95 -2.62 -3.01 7.68
CA LEU A 95 -2.03 -3.22 9.01
C LEU A 95 -2.16 -4.68 9.46
N TRP A 96 -3.23 -5.37 9.05
CA TRP A 96 -3.35 -6.82 9.26
C TRP A 96 -2.24 -7.61 8.57
N SER A 97 -1.88 -7.26 7.33
CA SER A 97 -0.76 -7.89 6.61
C SER A 97 0.60 -7.61 7.27
N VAL A 98 0.74 -6.45 7.92
CA VAL A 98 1.93 -6.15 8.73
C VAL A 98 1.98 -7.07 9.95
N VAL A 99 0.91 -7.21 10.71
CA VAL A 99 0.85 -8.09 11.88
C VAL A 99 1.07 -9.55 11.49
N LYS A 100 0.43 -10.02 10.42
CA LYS A 100 0.58 -11.36 9.88
C LYS A 100 2.02 -11.68 9.43
N GLY A 101 2.73 -10.67 8.90
CA GLY A 101 4.14 -10.81 8.45
C GLY A 101 4.35 -10.84 6.95
N ASP A 102 3.31 -10.65 6.18
CA ASP A 102 3.40 -10.48 4.73
C ASP A 102 4.03 -9.12 4.38
N MET A 103 3.80 -8.11 5.24
CA MET A 103 4.28 -6.73 5.07
C MET A 103 5.08 -6.24 6.28
N SER A 104 5.68 -5.08 6.15
CA SER A 104 6.31 -4.24 7.16
C SER A 104 5.62 -2.87 7.18
N LEU A 105 5.77 -2.09 8.25
CA LEU A 105 5.32 -0.69 8.27
C LEU A 105 6.07 0.12 7.21
N VAL A 106 7.38 -0.10 7.08
CA VAL A 106 8.24 0.60 6.11
C VAL A 106 8.96 -0.39 5.21
N GLY A 107 8.85 -0.17 3.90
CA GLY A 107 9.47 -1.00 2.86
C GLY A 107 9.04 -0.58 1.46
N PRO A 108 9.52 -1.23 0.40
CA PRO A 108 9.06 -1.00 -0.97
C PRO A 108 7.55 -1.24 -1.11
N ARG A 109 6.84 -0.40 -1.90
CA ARG A 109 5.40 -0.63 -2.16
C ARG A 109 5.20 -1.98 -2.85
N PRO A 110 4.24 -2.83 -2.39
CA PRO A 110 4.04 -4.14 -3.00
C PRO A 110 3.58 -4.02 -4.46
N ALA A 111 4.32 -4.63 -5.38
CA ALA A 111 3.97 -4.68 -6.80
C ALA A 111 2.67 -5.48 -7.01
N LEU A 112 1.92 -5.17 -8.07
CA LEU A 112 0.85 -6.03 -8.55
C LEU A 112 1.45 -7.36 -9.06
N PHE A 113 0.69 -8.42 -8.99
CA PHE A 113 1.12 -9.77 -9.41
C PHE A 113 1.51 -9.86 -10.90
N ASN A 114 1.08 -8.92 -11.71
CA ASN A 114 1.32 -8.81 -13.16
C ASN A 114 2.24 -7.64 -13.55
N GLN A 115 3.02 -7.09 -12.61
CA GLN A 115 4.05 -6.07 -12.87
C GLN A 115 5.44 -6.72 -12.99
N ASP A 116 5.60 -7.59 -14.00
CA ASP A 116 6.81 -8.42 -14.16
C ASP A 116 8.08 -7.60 -14.36
N ASP A 117 8.00 -6.47 -15.05
CA ASP A 117 9.09 -5.52 -15.26
C ASP A 117 9.62 -4.95 -13.94
N LEU A 118 8.73 -4.45 -13.07
CA LEU A 118 9.10 -3.95 -11.75
C LEU A 118 9.68 -5.05 -10.86
N VAL A 119 9.09 -6.24 -10.90
CA VAL A 119 9.53 -7.41 -10.12
C VAL A 119 10.92 -7.84 -10.56
N ALA A 120 11.17 -7.96 -11.86
CA ALA A 120 12.47 -8.34 -12.42
C ALA A 120 13.58 -7.36 -12.02
N LEU A 121 13.33 -6.04 -12.17
CA LEU A 121 14.30 -5.01 -11.82
C LEU A 121 14.60 -4.97 -10.31
N ARG A 122 13.61 -5.13 -9.45
CA ARG A 122 13.81 -5.22 -7.99
C ARG A 122 14.62 -6.45 -7.60
N THR A 123 14.36 -7.58 -8.25
CA THR A 123 15.10 -8.84 -8.01
C THR A 123 16.56 -8.70 -8.42
N ALA A 124 16.82 -8.08 -9.57
CA ALA A 124 18.19 -7.86 -10.05
C ALA A 124 19.06 -7.03 -9.08
N VAL A 125 18.45 -6.17 -8.25
CA VAL A 125 19.16 -5.35 -7.26
C VAL A 125 18.97 -5.81 -5.81
N GLY A 126 18.36 -6.99 -5.58
CA GLY A 126 18.19 -7.61 -4.26
C GLY A 126 17.09 -7.02 -3.39
N VAL A 127 16.25 -6.13 -3.92
CA VAL A 127 15.12 -5.51 -3.20
C VAL A 127 14.03 -6.53 -2.85
N ASP A 128 13.92 -7.63 -3.58
CA ASP A 128 13.01 -8.74 -3.32
C ASP A 128 13.25 -9.42 -1.95
N ALA A 129 14.44 -9.28 -1.36
CA ALA A 129 14.74 -9.76 -0.02
C ALA A 129 13.96 -9.02 1.09
N LEU A 130 13.44 -7.83 0.82
CA LEU A 130 12.67 -7.03 1.75
C LEU A 130 11.20 -7.47 1.82
N ARG A 131 10.56 -7.25 2.98
CA ARG A 131 9.09 -7.25 3.04
C ARG A 131 8.59 -5.95 2.41
N PRO A 132 7.52 -6.00 1.60
CA PRO A 132 6.88 -4.78 1.13
C PRO A 132 6.35 -3.96 2.32
N GLY A 133 6.32 -2.65 2.16
CA GLY A 133 5.89 -1.70 3.18
C GLY A 133 4.50 -1.14 2.97
N LEU A 134 3.86 -0.75 4.08
CA LEU A 134 2.68 0.12 4.05
C LEU A 134 3.07 1.51 3.52
N THR A 135 4.22 2.01 3.94
CA THR A 135 4.90 3.16 3.35
C THR A 135 6.34 2.85 3.00
N GLY A 136 7.02 3.73 2.25
CA GLY A 136 8.40 3.51 1.83
C GLY A 136 9.07 4.73 1.23
N TRP A 137 10.37 4.62 1.00
CA TRP A 137 11.18 5.73 0.51
C TRP A 137 10.73 6.25 -0.85
N ALA A 138 10.44 5.37 -1.80
CA ALA A 138 9.88 5.76 -3.10
C ALA A 138 8.50 6.43 -2.97
N GLN A 139 7.66 5.98 -2.02
CA GLN A 139 6.32 6.52 -1.83
C GLN A 139 6.33 7.98 -1.34
N ILE A 140 7.28 8.38 -0.49
CA ILE A 140 7.38 9.78 -0.03
C ILE A 140 8.15 10.69 -0.98
N ASN A 141 8.81 10.12 -2.01
CA ASN A 141 9.61 10.86 -3.00
C ASN A 141 8.98 10.89 -4.41
N GLY A 142 7.68 10.62 -4.57
CA GLY A 142 6.98 10.74 -5.85
C GLY A 142 5.91 9.68 -6.11
N ARG A 143 5.74 8.70 -5.19
CA ARG A 143 4.65 7.69 -5.25
C ARG A 143 4.52 6.98 -6.61
N ASP A 144 3.30 6.99 -7.15
CA ASP A 144 2.94 6.27 -8.38
C ASP A 144 3.38 7.01 -9.65
N GLU A 145 3.72 8.29 -9.57
CA GLU A 145 4.17 9.12 -10.69
C GLU A 145 5.61 8.81 -11.13
N LEU A 146 6.41 8.16 -10.26
CA LEU A 146 7.78 7.81 -10.59
C LEU A 146 7.84 6.73 -11.68
N PRO A 147 8.71 6.90 -12.69
CA PRO A 147 9.07 5.81 -13.60
C PRO A 147 9.61 4.60 -12.85
N ILE A 148 9.40 3.40 -13.38
CA ILE A 148 9.82 2.15 -12.73
C ILE A 148 11.33 2.13 -12.38
N PRO A 149 12.26 2.56 -13.25
CA PRO A 149 13.68 2.61 -12.90
C PRO A 149 13.97 3.50 -11.68
N ASP A 150 13.31 4.65 -11.56
CA ASP A 150 13.50 5.56 -10.43
C ASP A 150 12.91 4.99 -9.14
N LYS A 151 11.75 4.31 -9.22
CA LYS A 151 11.21 3.54 -8.08
C LYS A 151 12.22 2.52 -7.57
N VAL A 152 12.81 1.72 -8.48
CA VAL A 152 13.77 0.68 -8.13
C VAL A 152 15.03 1.28 -7.53
N LYS A 153 15.51 2.42 -8.04
CA LYS A 153 16.65 3.16 -7.47
C LYS A 153 16.39 3.58 -6.02
N LEU A 154 15.22 4.16 -5.74
CA LEU A 154 14.85 4.55 -4.38
C LEU A 154 14.60 3.35 -3.45
N ASP A 155 14.03 2.26 -3.97
CA ASP A 155 13.85 1.02 -3.20
C ASP A 155 15.20 0.38 -2.85
N ARG A 156 16.19 0.44 -3.75
CA ARG A 156 17.56 0.02 -3.51
C ARG A 156 18.24 0.93 -2.47
N GLU A 157 18.11 2.25 -2.60
CA GLU A 157 18.62 3.19 -1.59
C GLU A 157 18.06 2.87 -0.20
N TYR A 158 16.77 2.52 -0.10
CA TYR A 158 16.18 2.08 1.15
C TYR A 158 16.83 0.79 1.67
N LEU A 159 17.06 -0.21 0.81
CA LEU A 159 17.73 -1.45 1.19
C LEU A 159 19.13 -1.19 1.77
N GLU A 160 19.90 -0.31 1.15
CA GLU A 160 21.28 0.02 1.54
C GLU A 160 21.32 0.83 2.86
N ARG A 161 20.33 1.69 3.10
CA ARG A 161 20.26 2.61 4.26
C ARG A 161 19.34 2.14 5.38
N MET A 162 18.74 0.96 5.26
CA MET A 162 17.73 0.46 6.18
C MET A 162 18.20 0.51 7.64
N SER A 163 17.52 1.30 8.44
CA SER A 163 17.75 1.47 9.87
C SER A 163 16.46 1.97 10.54
N LEU A 164 16.36 1.81 11.86
CA LEU A 164 15.19 2.31 12.60
C LEU A 164 15.03 3.83 12.47
N GLY A 165 16.14 4.57 12.45
CA GLY A 165 16.12 6.03 12.26
C GLY A 165 15.63 6.41 10.87
N PHE A 166 16.01 5.65 9.83
CA PHE A 166 15.55 5.89 8.48
C PHE A 166 14.06 5.50 8.31
N ASP A 167 13.62 4.41 8.94
CA ASP A 167 12.21 4.03 8.99
C ASP A 167 11.35 5.14 9.64
N LEU A 168 11.79 5.68 10.77
CA LEU A 168 11.09 6.78 11.45
C LEU A 168 11.01 8.03 10.57
N ARG A 169 12.10 8.39 9.88
CA ARG A 169 12.11 9.50 8.92
C ARG A 169 11.07 9.30 7.82
N ILE A 170 10.94 8.09 7.30
CA ILE A 170 9.96 7.75 6.27
C ILE A 170 8.54 7.85 6.81
N ILE A 171 8.27 7.35 8.03
CA ILE A 171 6.96 7.46 8.69
C ILE A 171 6.58 8.93 8.87
N VAL A 172 7.48 9.76 9.38
CA VAL A 172 7.23 11.21 9.54
C VAL A 172 6.99 11.88 8.19
N GLY A 173 7.77 11.52 7.16
CA GLY A 173 7.56 11.98 5.78
C GLY A 173 6.19 11.60 5.22
N THR A 174 5.72 10.39 5.50
CA THR A 174 4.39 9.91 5.10
C THR A 174 3.27 10.73 5.73
N VAL A 175 3.37 10.99 7.04
CA VAL A 175 2.38 11.82 7.76
C VAL A 175 2.33 13.22 7.13
N ARG A 176 3.49 13.85 6.90
CA ARG A 176 3.55 15.16 6.25
C ARG A 176 2.95 15.16 4.84
N ALA A 177 3.24 14.14 4.04
CA ALA A 177 2.71 14.00 2.69
C ALA A 177 1.17 13.83 2.70
N ALA A 178 0.63 13.07 3.65
CA ALA A 178 -0.82 12.88 3.81
C ALA A 178 -1.54 14.21 4.12
N PHE A 179 -0.94 15.08 4.94
CA PHE A 179 -1.53 16.40 5.23
C PHE A 179 -1.31 17.44 4.11
N SER A 180 -0.27 17.30 3.30
CA SER A 180 0.02 18.26 2.21
C SER A 180 -0.78 18.02 0.93
N GLY A 181 -1.50 16.90 0.82
CA GLY A 181 -2.26 16.53 -0.38
C GLY A 181 -1.43 16.29 -1.65
N ARG A 182 -0.09 16.31 -1.56
CA ARG A 182 0.81 16.12 -2.70
C ARG A 182 0.95 14.62 -3.04
N GLY A 183 0.86 14.29 -4.32
CA GLY A 183 1.21 12.97 -4.85
C GLY A 183 0.08 11.92 -4.79
N VAL A 184 -1.18 12.33 -4.77
CA VAL A 184 -2.34 11.44 -5.02
C VAL A 184 -2.80 11.72 -6.45
N SER A 185 -2.20 11.07 -7.43
CA SER A 185 -2.76 11.01 -8.79
C SER A 185 -3.82 9.91 -8.85
N HIS A 186 -4.90 10.21 -9.49
CA HIS A 186 -6.07 9.31 -9.70
C HIS A 186 -6.15 8.84 -11.13
#